data_eab618bf9a173436dee109c07d1bd486
#
_entry.id   eab618bf9a173436dee109c07d1bd486
#
_cell.length_a   1.000
_cell.length_b   1.000
_cell.length_c   1.000
_cell.angle_alpha   90.00
_cell.angle_beta   90.00
_cell.angle_gamma   90.00
#
_symmetry.space_group_name_H-M   'P 1'
#
loop_
_entity.id
_entity.type
_entity.pdbx_description
1 polymer ?
#
loop_
_entity_poly.entity_id
_entity_poly.type
_entity_poly.pdbx_seq_one_letter_code
_entity_poly.pdbx_strand_id
1 'polypeptide(L)'
;MSNPPQGLYTSRELLEGFSATDDLGFTKTHDFSVYRSFVMNGGAVPSTLTVRRDQAEHDASIGDGLRRFLKAQRKPLVGVMGGHGVARGSDEYADIARLTRHLSGRYLIVTGGGPGVMEAAHLGVAFSTSSEQQLQNALDRLGRNPTFPGLDGVLNDNGEIIDSDAMRANLKGARDWLQAAIEARAMAPEDIPVSLAIPTWLYGAEPTMPFATHYGKYFQNSIREEALISNSRAGIIYGQGGGGTLREVFQDVELNYYVKLPKDFTPMIFFSRSGFWEREAEIENQQVKKGGIKLDVVVPNILRAARYGIDKDDKKVKACLDKLRFTCDYVAIDQILSNHAEDARRNLAYAINAEPLKVTTSRINRY
;
A
#
# COMPACT_ATOMS: atom_id res chain seq x y z
N MET A 1 -18.90 19.21 1.81
CA MET A 1 -17.79 18.49 2.46
C MET A 1 -17.10 19.42 3.43
N SER A 2 -16.53 18.91 4.54
CA SER A 2 -15.65 19.70 5.41
C SER A 2 -14.48 20.25 4.59
N ASN A 3 -13.88 21.36 5.04
CA ASN A 3 -12.70 21.94 4.37
C ASN A 3 -11.65 20.84 4.09
N PRO A 4 -11.01 20.85 2.91
CA PRO A 4 -9.97 19.87 2.59
C PRO A 4 -8.86 19.93 3.65
N PRO A 5 -8.24 18.79 4.01
CA PRO A 5 -7.20 18.76 5.01
C PRO A 5 -6.01 19.62 4.56
N GLN A 6 -5.39 20.34 5.49
CA GLN A 6 -4.19 21.13 5.16
C GLN A 6 -2.92 20.27 4.99
N GLY A 7 -3.05 18.94 5.01
CA GLY A 7 -1.93 18.00 4.93
C GLY A 7 -2.38 16.55 4.86
N LEU A 8 -1.50 15.66 5.28
CA LEU A 8 -1.82 14.24 5.44
C LEU A 8 -2.61 14.03 6.73
N TYR A 9 -3.51 13.06 6.73
CA TYR A 9 -4.21 12.62 7.93
C TYR A 9 -3.29 11.83 8.86
N THR A 10 -3.69 11.74 10.12
CA THR A 10 -3.18 10.79 11.10
C THR A 10 -4.19 9.66 11.32
N SER A 11 -3.75 8.51 11.86
CA SER A 11 -4.68 7.45 12.26
C SER A 11 -5.68 7.93 13.32
N ARG A 12 -5.25 8.83 14.23
CA ARG A 12 -6.11 9.39 15.28
C ARG A 12 -7.27 10.19 14.69
N GLU A 13 -7.02 11.05 13.70
CA GLU A 13 -8.07 11.83 13.02
C GLU A 13 -9.02 10.93 12.27
N LEU A 14 -8.51 9.93 11.52
CA LEU A 14 -9.38 9.03 10.76
C LEU A 14 -10.22 8.10 11.64
N LEU A 15 -9.71 7.70 12.80
CA LEU A 15 -10.40 6.83 13.75
C LEU A 15 -11.21 7.62 14.82
N GLU A 16 -11.22 8.94 14.76
CA GLU A 16 -12.03 9.77 15.67
C GLU A 16 -13.50 9.32 15.64
N GLY A 17 -14.10 9.20 16.82
CA GLY A 17 -15.49 8.73 16.99
C GLY A 17 -15.62 7.20 17.13
N PHE A 18 -14.56 6.41 16.98
CA PHE A 18 -14.63 4.97 17.22
C PHE A 18 -15.15 4.63 18.63
N SER A 19 -16.04 3.63 18.72
CA SER A 19 -16.56 3.14 20.00
C SER A 19 -16.40 1.63 20.11
N ALA A 20 -15.63 1.18 21.09
CA ALA A 20 -15.42 -0.24 21.38
C ALA A 20 -16.66 -0.93 22.01
N THR A 21 -17.54 -0.15 22.64
CA THR A 21 -18.70 -0.66 23.40
C THR A 21 -20.00 -0.67 22.59
N ASP A 22 -20.01 -0.08 21.39
CA ASP A 22 -21.15 -0.05 20.49
C ASP A 22 -20.93 -1.02 19.33
N ASP A 23 -21.89 -1.88 19.05
CA ASP A 23 -21.80 -2.82 17.93
C ASP A 23 -21.66 -2.12 16.57
N LEU A 24 -22.14 -0.88 16.45
CA LEU A 24 -21.95 0.00 15.29
C LEU A 24 -20.75 0.96 15.45
N GLY A 25 -19.89 0.75 16.44
CA GLY A 25 -18.81 1.67 16.78
C GLY A 25 -17.81 1.92 15.66
N PHE A 26 -17.63 0.97 14.73
CA PHE A 26 -16.84 1.13 13.52
C PHE A 26 -17.41 2.23 12.61
N THR A 27 -18.73 2.30 12.46
CA THR A 27 -19.40 3.28 11.58
C THR A 27 -19.41 4.71 12.12
N LYS A 28 -18.95 4.90 13.36
CA LYS A 28 -18.83 6.22 14.00
C LYS A 28 -17.52 6.93 13.73
N THR A 29 -16.56 6.24 13.10
CA THR A 29 -15.26 6.83 12.75
C THR A 29 -15.42 7.95 11.73
N HIS A 30 -14.51 8.95 11.80
CA HIS A 30 -14.43 9.97 10.76
C HIS A 30 -14.23 9.35 9.38
N ASP A 31 -13.38 8.33 9.28
CA ASP A 31 -13.12 7.57 8.04
C ASP A 31 -14.40 7.02 7.42
N PHE A 32 -15.24 6.36 8.21
CA PHE A 32 -16.52 5.83 7.73
C PHE A 32 -17.52 6.95 7.37
N SER A 33 -17.48 8.09 8.07
CA SER A 33 -18.36 9.24 7.77
C SER A 33 -18.05 9.82 6.38
N VAL A 34 -16.77 9.92 6.01
CA VAL A 34 -16.33 10.35 4.67
C VAL A 34 -16.75 9.32 3.63
N TYR A 35 -16.56 8.03 3.90
CA TYR A 35 -17.04 6.96 3.03
C TYR A 35 -18.54 7.01 2.80
N ARG A 36 -19.34 7.22 3.84
CA ARG A 36 -20.78 7.40 3.72
C ARG A 36 -21.12 8.57 2.78
N SER A 37 -20.46 9.71 2.97
CA SER A 37 -20.62 10.87 2.08
C SER A 37 -20.22 10.56 0.64
N PHE A 38 -19.14 9.80 0.44
CA PHE A 38 -18.67 9.35 -0.87
C PHE A 38 -19.74 8.51 -1.59
N VAL A 39 -20.34 7.52 -0.91
CA VAL A 39 -21.42 6.67 -1.46
C VAL A 39 -22.63 7.52 -1.83
N MET A 40 -23.12 8.37 -0.92
CA MET A 40 -24.27 9.25 -1.14
C MET A 40 -24.11 10.20 -2.34
N ASN A 41 -22.88 10.52 -2.70
CA ASN A 41 -22.55 11.41 -3.81
C ASN A 41 -22.20 10.66 -5.13
N GLY A 42 -22.50 9.36 -5.22
CA GLY A 42 -22.30 8.55 -6.42
C GLY A 42 -20.94 7.88 -6.50
N GLY A 43 -20.20 7.80 -5.39
CA GLY A 43 -18.96 7.04 -5.27
C GLY A 43 -17.86 7.52 -6.22
N ALA A 44 -17.27 6.58 -6.96
CA ALA A 44 -16.19 6.86 -7.91
C ALA A 44 -16.62 7.66 -9.16
N VAL A 45 -17.93 7.76 -9.41
CA VAL A 45 -18.51 8.48 -10.55
C VAL A 45 -19.56 9.47 -10.06
N PRO A 46 -19.16 10.57 -9.41
CA PRO A 46 -20.10 11.54 -8.86
C PRO A 46 -20.99 12.15 -9.95
N SER A 47 -22.28 12.27 -9.64
CA SER A 47 -23.29 12.76 -10.58
C SER A 47 -23.18 14.26 -10.87
N THR A 48 -22.66 15.04 -9.94
CA THR A 48 -22.60 16.50 -10.05
C THR A 48 -21.17 17.04 -10.26
N LEU A 49 -21.05 18.13 -11.00
CA LEU A 49 -19.76 18.80 -11.19
C LEU A 49 -19.19 19.34 -9.87
N THR A 50 -20.03 19.79 -8.95
CA THR A 50 -19.61 20.30 -7.64
C THR A 50 -18.90 19.23 -6.85
N VAL A 51 -19.48 18.03 -6.71
CA VAL A 51 -18.86 16.92 -6.00
C VAL A 51 -17.54 16.51 -6.65
N ARG A 52 -17.48 16.47 -8.00
CA ARG A 52 -16.21 16.16 -8.72
C ARG A 52 -15.12 17.18 -8.44
N ARG A 53 -15.47 18.47 -8.35
CA ARG A 53 -14.51 19.53 -7.99
C ARG A 53 -14.03 19.38 -6.56
N ASP A 54 -14.94 19.15 -5.61
CA ASP A 54 -14.61 18.98 -4.19
C ASP A 54 -13.65 17.79 -4.00
N GLN A 55 -13.90 16.65 -4.67
CA GLN A 55 -13.02 15.48 -4.63
C GLN A 55 -11.65 15.79 -5.26
N ALA A 56 -11.61 16.48 -6.39
CA ALA A 56 -10.37 16.85 -7.05
C ALA A 56 -9.54 17.86 -6.24
N GLU A 57 -10.19 18.83 -5.60
CA GLU A 57 -9.53 19.79 -4.71
C GLU A 57 -8.95 19.09 -3.46
N HIS A 58 -9.72 18.17 -2.88
CA HIS A 58 -9.24 17.33 -1.78
C HIS A 58 -7.99 16.54 -2.21
N ASP A 59 -8.05 15.82 -3.33
CA ASP A 59 -6.94 14.99 -3.81
C ASP A 59 -5.70 15.83 -4.15
N ALA A 60 -5.89 17.04 -4.69
CA ALA A 60 -4.82 18.00 -4.91
C ALA A 60 -4.17 18.44 -3.58
N SER A 61 -4.99 18.70 -2.56
CA SER A 61 -4.51 19.07 -1.21
C SER A 61 -3.71 17.93 -0.55
N ILE A 62 -4.17 16.68 -0.68
CA ILE A 62 -3.41 15.50 -0.24
C ILE A 62 -2.08 15.39 -1.00
N GLY A 63 -2.08 15.59 -2.32
CA GLY A 63 -0.87 15.60 -3.14
C GLY A 63 0.15 16.66 -2.70
N ASP A 64 -0.31 17.85 -2.35
CA ASP A 64 0.53 18.90 -1.79
C ASP A 64 1.06 18.54 -0.40
N GLY A 65 0.22 17.96 0.45
CA GLY A 65 0.61 17.43 1.74
C GLY A 65 1.69 16.35 1.61
N LEU A 66 1.49 15.42 0.69
CA LEU A 66 2.45 14.35 0.40
C LEU A 66 3.80 14.92 -0.07
N ARG A 67 3.80 15.87 -1.00
CA ARG A 67 5.04 16.54 -1.45
C ARG A 67 5.79 17.20 -0.30
N ARG A 68 5.09 17.95 0.57
CA ARG A 68 5.70 18.57 1.75
C ARG A 68 6.27 17.53 2.71
N PHE A 69 5.50 16.47 2.97
CA PHE A 69 5.93 15.36 3.82
C PHE A 69 7.19 14.69 3.28
N LEU A 70 7.22 14.32 2.00
CA LEU A 70 8.35 13.66 1.36
C LEU A 70 9.62 14.54 1.37
N LYS A 71 9.46 15.85 1.14
CA LYS A 71 10.58 16.82 1.25
C LYS A 71 11.24 16.84 2.63
N ALA A 72 10.48 16.62 3.68
CA ALA A 72 10.98 16.59 5.05
C ALA A 72 11.68 15.26 5.41
N GLN A 73 11.48 14.21 4.62
CA GLN A 73 12.04 12.88 4.91
C GLN A 73 13.51 12.79 4.49
N ARG A 74 14.28 12.06 5.31
CA ARG A 74 15.70 11.78 5.02
C ARG A 74 15.94 10.31 4.63
N LYS A 75 15.04 9.42 5.02
CA LYS A 75 15.13 8.00 4.70
C LYS A 75 14.60 7.74 3.29
N PRO A 76 15.27 6.88 2.50
CA PRO A 76 14.73 6.44 1.21
C PRO A 76 13.43 5.63 1.41
N LEU A 77 12.51 5.73 0.46
CA LEU A 77 11.20 5.08 0.53
C LEU A 77 11.25 3.67 -0.03
N VAL A 78 10.78 2.72 0.77
CA VAL A 78 10.52 1.33 0.36
C VAL A 78 9.02 1.09 0.37
N GLY A 79 8.47 0.73 -0.79
CA GLY A 79 7.09 0.30 -0.93
C GLY A 79 6.89 -1.13 -0.44
N VAL A 80 5.79 -1.39 0.27
CA VAL A 80 5.35 -2.75 0.58
C VAL A 80 3.92 -2.91 0.09
N MET A 81 3.77 -3.72 -0.97
CA MET A 81 2.52 -4.01 -1.65
C MET A 81 2.07 -5.43 -1.33
N GLY A 82 0.78 -5.68 -1.39
CA GLY A 82 0.25 -7.02 -1.15
C GLY A 82 -1.23 -7.02 -0.84
N GLY A 83 -1.79 -8.22 -0.75
CA GLY A 83 -3.23 -8.43 -0.61
C GLY A 83 -3.75 -8.11 0.78
N HIS A 84 -4.96 -7.56 0.81
CA HIS A 84 -5.75 -7.35 2.03
C HIS A 84 -6.23 -8.66 2.66
N GLY A 85 -6.25 -9.76 1.90
CA GLY A 85 -6.72 -11.07 2.33
C GLY A 85 -5.70 -11.89 3.16
N VAL A 86 -4.48 -11.39 3.37
CA VAL A 86 -3.51 -12.07 4.24
C VAL A 86 -3.96 -11.93 5.69
N ALA A 87 -4.34 -13.05 6.30
CA ALA A 87 -4.93 -13.06 7.63
C ALA A 87 -3.92 -12.69 8.72
N ARG A 88 -4.35 -11.91 9.72
CA ARG A 88 -3.60 -11.71 10.97
C ARG A 88 -3.36 -13.07 11.64
N GLY A 89 -2.18 -13.30 12.17
CA GLY A 89 -1.79 -14.59 12.76
C GLY A 89 -1.31 -15.63 11.74
N SER A 90 -1.30 -15.34 10.43
CA SER A 90 -0.61 -16.18 9.45
C SER A 90 0.91 -15.94 9.47
N ASP A 91 1.68 -16.95 9.04
CA ASP A 91 3.13 -16.83 8.93
C ASP A 91 3.54 -15.70 7.99
N GLU A 92 2.86 -15.52 6.87
CA GLU A 92 3.12 -14.44 5.90
C GLU A 92 2.94 -13.05 6.55
N TYR A 93 1.87 -12.86 7.33
CA TYR A 93 1.62 -11.62 8.05
C TYR A 93 2.74 -11.33 9.06
N ALA A 94 3.12 -12.34 9.86
CA ALA A 94 4.19 -12.23 10.83
C ALA A 94 5.56 -11.97 10.20
N ASP A 95 5.85 -12.63 9.07
CA ASP A 95 7.10 -12.44 8.34
C ASP A 95 7.23 -11.04 7.74
N ILE A 96 6.16 -10.49 7.17
CA ILE A 96 6.15 -9.11 6.67
C ILE A 96 6.37 -8.12 7.82
N ALA A 97 5.72 -8.33 8.98
CA ALA A 97 5.93 -7.47 10.14
C ALA A 97 7.39 -7.52 10.63
N ARG A 98 8.00 -8.71 10.70
CA ARG A 98 9.42 -8.85 11.09
C ARG A 98 10.37 -8.24 10.07
N LEU A 99 10.10 -8.41 8.76
CA LEU A 99 10.88 -7.80 7.70
C LEU A 99 10.88 -6.27 7.81
N THR A 100 9.70 -5.67 7.90
CA THR A 100 9.60 -4.20 7.95
C THR A 100 10.12 -3.63 9.28
N ARG A 101 9.99 -4.37 10.39
CA ARG A 101 10.67 -4.05 11.64
C ARG A 101 12.19 -3.97 11.45
N HIS A 102 12.80 -4.91 10.71
CA HIS A 102 14.23 -4.92 10.39
C HIS A 102 14.61 -3.71 9.50
N LEU A 103 13.78 -3.37 8.52
CA LEU A 103 14.08 -2.33 7.53
C LEU A 103 13.84 -0.91 8.03
N SER A 104 12.93 -0.69 8.98
CA SER A 104 12.43 0.63 9.40
C SER A 104 13.50 1.57 9.98
N GLY A 105 14.61 1.02 10.48
CA GLY A 105 15.76 1.81 10.93
C GLY A 105 16.39 2.64 9.80
N ARG A 106 16.41 2.12 8.59
CA ARG A 106 17.07 2.69 7.41
C ARG A 106 16.12 3.27 6.37
N TYR A 107 14.91 2.77 6.28
CA TYR A 107 13.94 3.11 5.24
C TYR A 107 12.65 3.70 5.81
N LEU A 108 12.01 4.55 5.03
CA LEU A 108 10.62 4.96 5.24
C LEU A 108 9.73 3.94 4.54
N ILE A 109 8.92 3.22 5.30
CA ILE A 109 7.98 2.23 4.75
C ILE A 109 6.71 2.94 4.29
N VAL A 110 6.31 2.65 3.05
CA VAL A 110 5.07 3.13 2.46
C VAL A 110 4.24 1.96 1.93
N THR A 111 2.92 2.03 2.12
CA THR A 111 1.98 1.00 1.65
C THR A 111 0.70 1.61 1.08
N GLY A 112 -0.15 0.77 0.46
CA GLY A 112 -1.51 1.16 0.08
C GLY A 112 -2.49 1.38 1.24
N GLY A 113 -2.10 1.08 2.47
CA GLY A 113 -2.85 1.43 3.68
C GLY A 113 -4.05 0.54 4.02
N GLY A 114 -4.24 -0.60 3.36
CA GLY A 114 -5.29 -1.57 3.65
C GLY A 114 -4.89 -2.66 4.66
N PRO A 115 -5.78 -3.61 4.98
CA PRO A 115 -5.49 -4.76 5.81
C PRO A 115 -4.41 -5.70 5.25
N GLY A 116 -4.11 -6.78 5.92
CA GLY A 116 -3.23 -7.85 5.46
C GLY A 116 -1.76 -7.43 5.39
N VAL A 117 -1.12 -7.62 4.23
CA VAL A 117 0.30 -7.31 4.03
C VAL A 117 0.63 -5.86 4.38
N MET A 118 -0.23 -4.92 4.01
CA MET A 118 -0.03 -3.49 4.24
C MET A 118 -0.09 -3.14 5.72
N GLU A 119 -1.05 -3.71 6.45
CA GLU A 119 -1.15 -3.57 7.90
C GLU A 119 0.06 -4.19 8.61
N ALA A 120 0.44 -5.42 8.21
CA ALA A 120 1.61 -6.11 8.77
C ALA A 120 2.89 -5.27 8.63
N ALA A 121 3.05 -4.60 7.49
CA ALA A 121 4.19 -3.73 7.25
C ALA A 121 4.24 -2.56 8.25
N HIS A 122 3.12 -1.90 8.51
CA HIS A 122 3.07 -0.80 9.49
C HIS A 122 3.18 -1.29 10.93
N LEU A 123 2.64 -2.48 11.24
CA LEU A 123 2.84 -3.12 12.54
C LEU A 123 4.34 -3.33 12.82
N GLY A 124 5.10 -3.85 11.86
CA GLY A 124 6.53 -4.03 12.00
C GLY A 124 7.28 -2.73 12.27
N VAL A 125 6.93 -1.64 11.57
CA VAL A 125 7.48 -0.31 11.84
C VAL A 125 7.15 0.17 13.24
N ALA A 126 5.90 0.02 13.69
CA ALA A 126 5.46 0.45 15.01
C ALA A 126 6.21 -0.28 16.15
N PHE A 127 6.64 -1.52 15.92
CA PHE A 127 7.38 -2.34 16.88
C PHE A 127 8.90 -2.37 16.63
N SER A 128 9.45 -1.48 15.82
CA SER A 128 10.86 -1.53 15.42
C SER A 128 11.86 -1.36 16.58
N THR A 129 11.48 -0.65 17.62
CA THR A 129 12.28 -0.44 18.83
C THR A 129 11.86 -1.37 20.00
N SER A 130 10.84 -2.20 19.79
CA SER A 130 10.33 -3.15 20.78
C SER A 130 11.09 -4.48 20.73
N SER A 131 10.99 -5.28 21.81
CA SER A 131 11.50 -6.64 21.81
C SER A 131 10.71 -7.55 20.86
N GLU A 132 11.29 -8.70 20.47
CA GLU A 132 10.58 -9.70 19.68
C GLU A 132 9.34 -10.22 20.42
N GLN A 133 9.43 -10.37 21.74
CA GLN A 133 8.29 -10.83 22.55
C GLN A 133 7.13 -9.83 22.52
N GLN A 134 7.41 -8.52 22.53
CA GLN A 134 6.36 -7.50 22.43
C GLN A 134 5.66 -7.53 21.07
N LEU A 135 6.43 -7.69 19.99
CA LEU A 135 5.84 -7.88 18.65
C LEU A 135 5.01 -9.17 18.61
N GLN A 136 5.51 -10.28 19.17
CA GLN A 136 4.77 -11.54 19.18
C GLN A 136 3.46 -11.42 19.97
N ASN A 137 3.45 -10.74 21.11
CA ASN A 137 2.23 -10.50 21.88
C ASN A 137 1.19 -9.70 21.07
N ALA A 138 1.63 -8.71 20.28
CA ALA A 138 0.74 -7.97 19.40
C ALA A 138 0.20 -8.84 18.24
N LEU A 139 1.05 -9.67 17.63
CA LEU A 139 0.65 -10.65 16.61
C LEU A 139 -0.39 -11.63 17.16
N ASP A 140 -0.17 -12.17 18.38
CA ASP A 140 -1.11 -13.08 19.05
C ASP A 140 -2.45 -12.39 19.35
N ARG A 141 -2.42 -11.11 19.74
CA ARG A 141 -3.65 -10.32 19.97
C ARG A 141 -4.42 -10.12 18.67
N LEU A 142 -3.74 -9.76 17.61
CA LEU A 142 -4.33 -9.54 16.27
C LEU A 142 -4.87 -10.84 15.68
N GLY A 143 -4.17 -11.96 15.87
CA GLY A 143 -4.54 -13.28 15.37
C GLY A 143 -5.88 -13.81 15.92
N ARG A 144 -6.41 -13.25 17.01
CA ARG A 144 -7.75 -13.58 17.53
C ARG A 144 -8.88 -13.01 16.65
N ASN A 145 -8.59 -11.99 15.84
CA ASN A 145 -9.50 -11.40 14.88
C ASN A 145 -8.82 -11.41 13.49
N PRO A 146 -8.66 -12.60 12.85
CA PRO A 146 -7.71 -12.80 11.77
C PRO A 146 -8.06 -12.09 10.47
N THR A 147 -9.35 -11.94 10.18
CA THR A 147 -9.84 -11.37 8.92
C THR A 147 -10.80 -10.22 9.16
N PHE A 148 -10.70 -9.19 8.31
CA PHE A 148 -11.70 -8.14 8.27
C PHE A 148 -12.98 -8.69 7.61
N PRO A 149 -14.15 -8.54 8.22
CA PRO A 149 -15.40 -8.98 7.61
C PRO A 149 -15.74 -8.11 6.39
N GLY A 150 -16.35 -8.73 5.37
CA GLY A 150 -16.83 -7.99 4.21
C GLY A 150 -17.94 -7.00 4.58
N LEU A 151 -17.73 -5.74 4.23
CA LEU A 151 -18.72 -4.67 4.38
C LEU A 151 -19.21 -4.15 3.03
N ASP A 152 -19.02 -4.92 1.97
CA ASP A 152 -19.52 -4.58 0.64
C ASP A 152 -21.05 -4.44 0.70
N GLY A 153 -21.55 -3.32 0.18
CA GLY A 153 -22.97 -3.02 0.24
C GLY A 153 -23.50 -2.70 1.66
N VAL A 154 -22.65 -2.30 2.59
CA VAL A 154 -23.08 -1.89 3.94
C VAL A 154 -23.99 -0.65 3.94
N LEU A 155 -23.87 0.19 2.90
CA LEU A 155 -24.68 1.37 2.69
C LEU A 155 -25.54 1.24 1.43
N ASN A 156 -26.78 1.70 1.50
CA ASN A 156 -27.57 1.96 0.31
C ASN A 156 -27.17 3.31 -0.33
N ASP A 157 -27.77 3.65 -1.48
CA ASP A 157 -27.48 4.89 -2.23
C ASP A 157 -27.76 6.17 -1.42
N ASN A 158 -28.61 6.09 -0.40
CA ASN A 158 -28.92 7.19 0.51
C ASN A 158 -27.93 7.28 1.69
N GLY A 159 -26.92 6.42 1.73
CA GLY A 159 -25.95 6.36 2.82
C GLY A 159 -26.49 5.77 4.12
N GLU A 160 -27.62 5.06 4.07
CA GLU A 160 -28.18 4.38 5.22
C GLU A 160 -27.59 2.97 5.32
N ILE A 161 -27.31 2.53 6.56
CA ILE A 161 -26.83 1.17 6.81
C ILE A 161 -27.95 0.19 6.48
N ILE A 162 -27.65 -0.78 5.63
CA ILE A 162 -28.59 -1.86 5.28
C ILE A 162 -28.78 -2.76 6.51
N ASP A 163 -30.00 -2.74 7.04
CA ASP A 163 -30.35 -3.47 8.26
C ASP A 163 -30.68 -4.94 7.94
N SER A 164 -29.70 -5.81 8.16
CA SER A 164 -29.86 -7.26 8.11
C SER A 164 -29.02 -7.91 9.22
N ASP A 165 -29.40 -9.11 9.65
CA ASP A 165 -28.66 -9.84 10.69
C ASP A 165 -27.21 -10.11 10.26
N ALA A 166 -26.99 -10.45 8.99
CA ALA A 166 -25.65 -10.65 8.43
C ALA A 166 -24.83 -9.37 8.48
N MET A 167 -25.40 -8.22 8.10
CA MET A 167 -24.70 -6.95 8.11
C MET A 167 -24.41 -6.46 9.55
N ARG A 168 -25.35 -6.65 10.47
CA ARG A 168 -25.09 -6.37 11.90
C ARG A 168 -23.94 -7.20 12.46
N ALA A 169 -23.90 -8.50 12.13
CA ALA A 169 -22.79 -9.38 12.53
C ALA A 169 -21.44 -8.92 11.92
N ASN A 170 -21.43 -8.54 10.64
CA ASN A 170 -20.22 -8.01 9.99
C ASN A 170 -19.76 -6.67 10.60
N LEU A 171 -20.66 -5.76 10.91
CA LEU A 171 -20.32 -4.48 11.56
C LEU A 171 -19.74 -4.67 12.96
N LYS A 172 -20.31 -5.58 13.73
CA LYS A 172 -19.75 -6.00 15.01
C LYS A 172 -18.37 -6.62 14.84
N GLY A 173 -18.21 -7.51 13.87
CA GLY A 173 -16.91 -8.10 13.53
C GLY A 173 -15.87 -7.04 13.13
N ALA A 174 -16.27 -6.02 12.36
CA ALA A 174 -15.41 -4.90 11.97
C ALA A 174 -14.97 -4.06 13.18
N ARG A 175 -15.92 -3.80 14.12
CA ARG A 175 -15.59 -3.16 15.39
C ARG A 175 -14.56 -3.97 16.19
N ASP A 176 -14.78 -5.27 16.36
CA ASP A 176 -13.90 -6.16 17.12
C ASP A 176 -12.52 -6.28 16.46
N TRP A 177 -12.48 -6.31 15.12
CA TRP A 177 -11.25 -6.33 14.35
C TRP A 177 -10.43 -5.04 14.52
N LEU A 178 -11.09 -3.87 14.49
CA LEU A 178 -10.43 -2.58 14.71
C LEU A 178 -10.00 -2.41 16.17
N GLN A 179 -10.83 -2.83 17.13
CA GLN A 179 -10.49 -2.82 18.55
C GLN A 179 -9.22 -3.62 18.83
N ALA A 180 -9.08 -4.82 18.22
CA ALA A 180 -7.86 -5.62 18.33
C ALA A 180 -6.62 -4.87 17.85
N ALA A 181 -6.74 -4.09 16.76
CA ALA A 181 -5.64 -3.28 16.25
C ALA A 181 -5.29 -2.10 17.17
N ILE A 182 -6.29 -1.43 17.74
CA ILE A 182 -6.07 -0.36 18.72
C ILE A 182 -5.36 -0.89 19.97
N GLU A 183 -5.77 -2.04 20.47
CA GLU A 183 -5.12 -2.69 21.63
C GLU A 183 -3.69 -3.13 21.31
N ALA A 184 -3.44 -3.71 20.13
CA ALA A 184 -2.11 -4.05 19.69
C ALA A 184 -1.22 -2.79 19.54
N ARG A 185 -1.78 -1.68 19.00
CA ARG A 185 -1.05 -0.39 18.90
C ARG A 185 -0.66 0.15 20.30
N ALA A 186 -1.50 -0.03 21.29
CA ALA A 186 -1.22 0.38 22.67
C ALA A 186 -0.08 -0.45 23.33
N MET A 187 0.27 -1.62 22.77
CA MET A 187 1.45 -2.39 23.21
C MET A 187 2.77 -1.87 22.62
N ALA A 188 2.72 -1.08 21.56
CA ALA A 188 3.89 -0.44 20.97
C ALA A 188 4.28 0.81 21.76
N PRO A 189 5.54 1.31 21.64
CA PRO A 189 5.93 2.61 22.15
C PRO A 189 5.01 3.74 21.67
N GLU A 190 4.90 4.79 22.48
CA GLU A 190 4.14 5.99 22.09
C GLU A 190 4.74 6.63 20.83
N ASP A 191 6.05 6.87 20.87
CA ASP A 191 6.83 7.40 19.74
C ASP A 191 7.28 6.26 18.83
N ILE A 192 6.60 6.11 17.69
CA ILE A 192 6.95 5.15 16.65
C ILE A 192 7.62 5.84 15.46
N PRO A 193 8.50 5.13 14.72
CA PRO A 193 9.08 5.67 13.52
C PRO A 193 8.01 6.07 12.49
N VAL A 194 8.34 7.10 11.73
CA VAL A 194 7.46 7.61 10.68
C VAL A 194 7.24 6.54 9.61
N SER A 195 5.98 6.36 9.23
CA SER A 195 5.56 5.53 8.11
C SER A 195 4.37 6.16 7.38
N LEU A 196 4.14 5.78 6.14
CA LEU A 196 3.16 6.41 5.26
C LEU A 196 2.21 5.38 4.67
N ALA A 197 0.93 5.58 4.84
CA ALA A 197 -0.13 4.83 4.15
C ALA A 197 -0.77 5.72 3.07
N ILE A 198 -1.01 5.15 1.87
CA ILE A 198 -1.66 5.87 0.76
C ILE A 198 -2.91 5.10 0.32
N PRO A 199 -4.01 5.12 1.10
CA PRO A 199 -5.26 4.45 0.78
C PRO A 199 -6.20 5.30 -0.08
N THR A 200 -7.36 4.71 -0.42
CA THR A 200 -8.49 5.41 -1.04
C THR A 200 -9.76 5.27 -0.22
N TRP A 201 -10.76 6.11 -0.50
CA TRP A 201 -12.15 5.87 -0.06
C TRP A 201 -12.93 5.00 -1.05
N LEU A 202 -12.34 4.60 -2.18
CA LEU A 202 -12.99 3.73 -3.17
C LEU A 202 -13.37 2.36 -2.57
N TYR A 203 -12.49 1.82 -1.75
CA TYR A 203 -12.69 0.58 -1.01
C TYR A 203 -13.12 0.89 0.43
N GLY A 204 -14.18 1.67 0.60
CA GLY A 204 -14.54 2.26 1.88
C GLY A 204 -14.95 1.31 2.98
N ALA A 205 -15.04 0.02 2.65
CA ALA A 205 -15.06 -1.03 3.63
C ALA A 205 -13.67 -1.39 4.18
N GLU A 206 -12.58 -0.88 3.58
CA GLU A 206 -11.23 -1.07 4.12
C GLU A 206 -10.98 -0.04 5.24
N PRO A 207 -10.79 -0.50 6.49
CA PRO A 207 -10.61 0.39 7.62
C PRO A 207 -9.23 1.02 7.61
N THR A 208 -9.14 2.24 8.12
CA THR A 208 -7.87 2.81 8.55
C THR A 208 -7.33 2.04 9.75
N MET A 209 -6.06 1.63 9.68
CA MET A 209 -5.39 0.92 10.77
C MET A 209 -4.58 1.88 11.63
N PRO A 210 -4.38 1.60 12.94
CA PRO A 210 -3.72 2.54 13.85
C PRO A 210 -2.17 2.53 13.78
N PHE A 211 -1.57 1.72 12.89
CA PHE A 211 -0.11 1.49 12.93
C PHE A 211 0.71 2.46 12.06
N ALA A 212 0.14 3.04 11.01
CA ALA A 212 0.84 4.08 10.25
C ALA A 212 0.72 5.44 10.93
N THR A 213 1.74 6.29 10.74
CA THR A 213 1.76 7.64 11.33
C THR A 213 1.08 8.68 10.46
N HIS A 214 1.14 8.52 9.14
CA HIS A 214 0.59 9.46 8.16
C HIS A 214 -0.21 8.74 7.09
N TYR A 215 -1.29 9.38 6.64
CA TYR A 215 -2.22 8.85 5.65
C TYR A 215 -2.50 9.86 4.54
N GLY A 216 -2.14 9.51 3.31
CA GLY A 216 -2.56 10.21 2.11
C GLY A 216 -3.77 9.52 1.50
N LYS A 217 -5.00 9.82 1.94
CA LYS A 217 -6.21 9.13 1.50
C LYS A 217 -6.88 9.86 0.34
N TYR A 218 -7.04 9.19 -0.80
CA TYR A 218 -7.52 9.77 -2.05
C TYR A 218 -8.93 9.29 -2.42
N PHE A 219 -9.66 10.10 -3.16
CA PHE A 219 -10.90 9.69 -3.84
C PHE A 219 -10.61 8.95 -5.15
N GLN A 220 -9.53 9.33 -5.87
CA GLN A 220 -9.18 8.72 -7.14
C GLN A 220 -8.03 7.71 -7.01
N ASN A 221 -8.32 6.44 -7.39
CA ASN A 221 -7.36 5.36 -7.27
C ASN A 221 -6.14 5.51 -8.19
N SER A 222 -6.31 6.07 -9.39
CA SER A 222 -5.21 6.28 -10.33
C SER A 222 -4.14 7.22 -9.79
N ILE A 223 -4.54 8.32 -9.15
CA ILE A 223 -3.61 9.27 -8.51
C ILE A 223 -2.92 8.60 -7.33
N ARG A 224 -3.65 7.82 -6.56
CA ARG A 224 -3.13 7.08 -5.40
C ARG A 224 -2.08 6.05 -5.81
N GLU A 225 -2.37 5.22 -6.82
CA GLU A 225 -1.43 4.20 -7.31
C GLU A 225 -0.16 4.85 -7.85
N GLU A 226 -0.29 5.89 -8.66
CA GLU A 226 0.85 6.65 -9.16
C GLU A 226 1.69 7.21 -8.01
N ALA A 227 1.06 7.83 -7.01
CA ALA A 227 1.75 8.37 -5.85
C ALA A 227 2.50 7.29 -5.05
N LEU A 228 1.94 6.08 -4.96
CA LEU A 228 2.54 4.96 -4.22
C LEU A 228 3.76 4.39 -4.95
N ILE A 229 3.60 4.02 -6.21
CA ILE A 229 4.64 3.35 -7.01
C ILE A 229 5.78 4.32 -7.36
N SER A 230 5.45 5.52 -7.85
CA SER A 230 6.47 6.47 -8.32
C SER A 230 7.37 7.01 -7.22
N ASN A 231 6.91 7.02 -5.96
CA ASN A 231 7.70 7.45 -4.82
C ASN A 231 8.51 6.32 -4.16
N SER A 232 8.19 5.05 -4.39
CA SER A 232 8.84 3.90 -3.77
C SER A 232 10.19 3.55 -4.42
N ARG A 233 11.08 4.54 -4.57
CA ARG A 233 12.29 4.43 -5.41
C ARG A 233 13.45 3.68 -4.79
N ALA A 234 13.43 3.40 -3.49
CA ALA A 234 14.46 2.55 -2.87
C ALA A 234 14.24 1.06 -3.18
N GLY A 235 13.02 0.69 -3.55
CA GLY A 235 12.61 -0.66 -3.91
C GLY A 235 11.15 -0.91 -3.51
N ILE A 236 10.56 -1.91 -4.12
CA ILE A 236 9.21 -2.36 -3.81
C ILE A 236 9.24 -3.84 -3.43
N ILE A 237 8.63 -4.15 -2.30
CA ILE A 237 8.48 -5.52 -1.78
C ILE A 237 7.02 -5.93 -2.00
N TYR A 238 6.83 -7.03 -2.71
CA TYR A 238 5.52 -7.60 -3.03
C TYR A 238 5.27 -8.84 -2.18
N GLY A 239 4.45 -8.73 -1.14
CA GLY A 239 3.86 -9.87 -0.44
C GLY A 239 2.73 -10.50 -1.25
N GLN A 240 2.19 -11.63 -0.79
CA GLN A 240 1.09 -12.31 -1.48
C GLN A 240 -0.08 -11.37 -1.75
N GLY A 241 -0.66 -11.43 -2.96
CA GLY A 241 -1.75 -10.54 -3.32
C GLY A 241 -2.52 -10.96 -4.56
N GLY A 242 -3.63 -10.31 -4.80
CA GLY A 242 -4.52 -10.54 -5.94
C GLY A 242 -4.32 -9.54 -7.08
N GLY A 243 -5.41 -9.28 -7.82
CA GLY A 243 -5.40 -8.44 -9.02
C GLY A 243 -4.89 -7.01 -8.80
N GLY A 244 -5.21 -6.40 -7.65
CA GLY A 244 -4.69 -5.08 -7.30
C GLY A 244 -3.17 -5.07 -7.17
N THR A 245 -2.61 -6.07 -6.47
CA THR A 245 -1.15 -6.20 -6.34
C THR A 245 -0.48 -6.52 -7.68
N LEU A 246 -1.10 -7.33 -8.52
CA LEU A 246 -0.59 -7.57 -9.88
C LEU A 246 -0.56 -6.28 -10.71
N ARG A 247 -1.57 -5.43 -10.60
CA ARG A 247 -1.59 -4.12 -11.25
C ARG A 247 -0.41 -3.25 -10.80
N GLU A 248 -0.14 -3.21 -9.49
CA GLU A 248 1.02 -2.51 -8.92
C GLU A 248 2.35 -3.09 -9.45
N VAL A 249 2.47 -4.43 -9.54
CA VAL A 249 3.64 -5.10 -10.13
C VAL A 249 3.86 -4.66 -11.57
N PHE A 250 2.82 -4.70 -12.42
CA PHE A 250 2.98 -4.34 -13.83
C PHE A 250 3.19 -2.85 -14.06
N GLN A 251 2.66 -1.99 -13.20
CA GLN A 251 2.97 -0.56 -13.22
C GLN A 251 4.45 -0.29 -12.90
N ASP A 252 5.02 -0.98 -11.90
CA ASP A 252 6.46 -0.88 -11.59
C ASP A 252 7.32 -1.50 -12.72
N VAL A 253 6.87 -2.63 -13.30
CA VAL A 253 7.51 -3.21 -14.49
C VAL A 253 7.55 -2.21 -15.64
N GLU A 254 6.45 -1.46 -15.87
CA GLU A 254 6.38 -0.43 -16.90
C GLU A 254 7.39 0.69 -16.63
N LEU A 255 7.46 1.21 -15.41
CA LEU A 255 8.44 2.25 -15.04
C LEU A 255 9.87 1.73 -15.25
N ASN A 256 10.15 0.52 -14.83
CA ASN A 256 11.46 -0.13 -14.99
C ASN A 256 11.78 -0.48 -16.45
N TYR A 257 10.76 -0.70 -17.30
CA TYR A 257 10.92 -0.97 -18.73
C TYR A 257 11.57 0.20 -19.48
N TYR A 258 11.27 1.45 -19.09
CA TYR A 258 11.79 2.67 -19.72
C TYR A 258 13.11 3.18 -19.13
N VAL A 259 13.63 2.48 -18.12
CA VAL A 259 14.90 2.86 -17.46
C VAL A 259 16.07 2.73 -18.42
N LYS A 260 16.92 3.77 -18.50
CA LYS A 260 18.10 3.81 -19.36
C LYS A 260 19.37 3.32 -18.68
N LEU A 261 19.46 3.48 -17.36
CA LEU A 261 20.65 3.13 -16.59
C LEU A 261 20.27 2.17 -15.45
N PRO A 262 21.08 1.11 -15.19
CA PRO A 262 20.81 0.17 -14.11
C PRO A 262 20.65 0.81 -12.72
N LYS A 263 21.31 1.93 -12.48
CA LYS A 263 21.19 2.68 -11.23
C LYS A 263 19.78 3.25 -11.01
N ASP A 264 19.02 3.52 -12.08
CA ASP A 264 17.67 4.07 -12.02
C ASP A 264 16.59 2.97 -11.93
N PHE A 265 16.99 1.69 -12.11
CA PHE A 265 16.10 0.55 -11.98
C PHE A 265 15.72 0.33 -10.52
N THR A 266 14.44 0.47 -10.20
CA THR A 266 13.90 0.24 -8.86
C THR A 266 13.93 -1.26 -8.53
N PRO A 267 14.55 -1.69 -7.41
CA PRO A 267 14.51 -3.08 -6.99
C PRO A 267 13.08 -3.60 -6.84
N MET A 268 12.81 -4.76 -7.43
CA MET A 268 11.53 -5.47 -7.31
C MET A 268 11.77 -6.77 -6.52
N ILE A 269 11.18 -6.87 -5.33
CA ILE A 269 11.39 -7.99 -4.42
C ILE A 269 10.05 -8.70 -4.20
N PHE A 270 9.95 -9.91 -4.69
CA PHE A 270 8.79 -10.78 -4.51
C PHE A 270 9.01 -11.62 -3.26
N PHE A 271 8.35 -11.20 -2.17
CA PHE A 271 8.47 -11.84 -0.87
C PHE A 271 7.40 -12.91 -0.72
N SER A 272 7.82 -14.14 -0.63
CA SER A 272 6.90 -15.25 -0.35
C SER A 272 7.66 -16.48 0.14
N ARG A 273 7.31 -16.93 1.32
CA ARG A 273 7.82 -18.20 1.86
C ARG A 273 7.26 -19.42 1.12
N SER A 274 6.07 -19.31 0.55
CA SER A 274 5.37 -20.40 -0.11
C SER A 274 5.65 -20.53 -1.60
N GLY A 275 6.55 -19.70 -2.18
CA GLY A 275 6.78 -19.62 -3.61
C GLY A 275 5.55 -19.09 -4.38
N PHE A 276 4.72 -18.25 -3.76
CA PHE A 276 3.47 -17.76 -4.32
C PHE A 276 3.63 -17.14 -5.72
N TRP A 277 4.68 -16.34 -5.92
CA TRP A 277 4.94 -15.62 -7.17
C TRP A 277 5.61 -16.47 -8.25
N GLU A 278 6.15 -17.65 -7.87
CA GLU A 278 6.88 -18.59 -8.73
C GLU A 278 6.00 -19.78 -9.13
N ARG A 279 4.79 -19.89 -8.58
CA ARG A 279 3.87 -20.99 -8.88
C ARG A 279 3.29 -20.87 -10.28
N GLU A 280 3.16 -22.02 -10.93
CA GLU A 280 2.37 -22.16 -12.14
C GLU A 280 0.88 -22.23 -11.79
N ALA A 281 0.04 -21.75 -12.72
CA ALA A 281 -1.39 -21.91 -12.60
C ALA A 281 -1.77 -23.39 -12.82
N GLU A 282 -2.51 -23.96 -11.88
CA GLU A 282 -3.11 -25.29 -12.06
C GLU A 282 -4.44 -25.12 -12.81
N ILE A 283 -4.55 -25.75 -13.97
CA ILE A 283 -5.75 -25.70 -14.81
C ILE A 283 -6.48 -27.04 -14.70
N GLU A 284 -7.71 -27.02 -14.24
CA GLU A 284 -8.60 -28.17 -14.24
C GLU A 284 -9.93 -27.78 -14.88
N ASN A 285 -10.39 -28.57 -15.84
CA ASN A 285 -11.62 -28.32 -16.59
C ASN A 285 -11.70 -26.90 -17.20
N GLN A 286 -10.59 -26.42 -17.75
CA GLN A 286 -10.43 -25.07 -18.33
C GLN A 286 -10.59 -23.91 -17.32
N GLN A 287 -10.59 -24.21 -16.03
CA GLN A 287 -10.60 -23.19 -14.97
C GLN A 287 -9.31 -23.21 -14.19
N VAL A 288 -8.78 -22.01 -13.87
CA VAL A 288 -7.62 -21.87 -12.97
C VAL A 288 -8.07 -22.18 -11.55
N LYS A 289 -7.64 -23.31 -11.00
CA LYS A 289 -8.01 -23.75 -9.64
C LYS A 289 -7.11 -23.17 -8.56
N LYS A 290 -5.83 -23.14 -8.78
CA LYS A 290 -4.79 -22.62 -7.89
C LYS A 290 -3.63 -22.16 -8.72
N GLY A 291 -2.97 -21.14 -8.28
CA GLY A 291 -1.71 -20.80 -8.88
C GLY A 291 -1.52 -19.30 -8.96
N GLY A 292 -0.26 -18.92 -9.11
CA GLY A 292 0.15 -17.58 -9.43
C GLY A 292 0.44 -17.46 -10.92
N ILE A 293 0.65 -16.26 -11.36
CA ILE A 293 1.36 -15.99 -12.59
C ILE A 293 2.82 -16.24 -12.27
N LYS A 294 3.50 -17.08 -13.04
CA LYS A 294 4.93 -17.38 -12.88
C LYS A 294 5.78 -16.12 -13.16
N LEU A 295 5.79 -15.20 -12.19
CA LEU A 295 6.38 -13.85 -12.35
C LEU A 295 7.90 -13.91 -12.46
N ASP A 296 8.53 -14.96 -11.93
CA ASP A 296 9.97 -15.25 -12.10
C ASP A 296 10.38 -15.48 -13.55
N VAL A 297 9.42 -15.80 -14.43
CA VAL A 297 9.60 -15.93 -15.87
C VAL A 297 9.04 -14.73 -16.63
N VAL A 298 7.84 -14.31 -16.28
CA VAL A 298 7.09 -13.25 -17.01
C VAL A 298 7.80 -11.90 -16.90
N VAL A 299 8.13 -11.46 -15.70
CA VAL A 299 8.73 -10.14 -15.46
C VAL A 299 10.13 -10.02 -16.11
N PRO A 300 11.07 -10.97 -15.92
CA PRO A 300 12.34 -10.91 -16.64
C PRO A 300 12.21 -10.87 -18.15
N ASN A 301 11.23 -11.59 -18.72
CA ASN A 301 11.04 -11.61 -20.17
C ASN A 301 10.52 -10.27 -20.70
N ILE A 302 9.60 -9.60 -19.98
CA ILE A 302 9.15 -8.25 -20.34
C ILE A 302 10.31 -7.26 -20.28
N LEU A 303 11.11 -7.31 -19.22
CA LEU A 303 12.25 -6.39 -19.04
C LEU A 303 13.36 -6.62 -20.09
N ARG A 304 13.62 -7.87 -20.48
CA ARG A 304 14.56 -8.17 -21.59
C ARG A 304 14.06 -7.68 -22.94
N ALA A 305 12.73 -7.63 -23.12
CA ALA A 305 12.13 -7.12 -24.36
C ALA A 305 12.17 -5.58 -24.48
N ALA A 306 12.56 -4.87 -23.41
CA ALA A 306 12.66 -3.42 -23.40
C ALA A 306 13.61 -2.92 -24.51
N ARG A 307 13.03 -2.14 -25.44
CA ARG A 307 13.79 -1.66 -26.62
C ARG A 307 14.63 -0.42 -26.34
N TYR A 308 14.23 0.37 -25.35
CA TYR A 308 14.76 1.72 -25.15
C TYR A 308 15.59 1.87 -23.88
N GLY A 309 15.54 0.92 -22.97
CA GLY A 309 16.15 1.08 -21.67
C GLY A 309 17.59 0.64 -21.61
N ILE A 310 17.81 -0.55 -22.04
CA ILE A 310 19.05 -1.25 -21.76
C ILE A 310 19.50 -1.79 -23.10
N ASP A 311 20.08 -0.94 -23.91
CA ASP A 311 20.64 -1.35 -25.20
C ASP A 311 21.10 -2.81 -25.09
N LYS A 312 20.96 -3.64 -26.05
CA LYS A 312 21.28 -5.08 -26.10
C LYS A 312 22.58 -5.49 -25.36
N ASP A 313 23.06 -4.62 -24.45
CA ASP A 313 24.20 -4.87 -23.56
C ASP A 313 23.80 -5.82 -22.45
N ASP A 314 24.15 -7.09 -22.60
CA ASP A 314 23.88 -8.16 -21.66
C ASP A 314 24.33 -7.84 -20.22
N LYS A 315 25.39 -7.04 -20.05
CA LYS A 315 25.86 -6.63 -18.72
C LYS A 315 24.91 -5.67 -18.03
N LYS A 316 24.35 -4.71 -18.78
CA LYS A 316 23.36 -3.77 -18.23
C LYS A 316 22.05 -4.48 -17.93
N VAL A 317 21.59 -5.35 -18.83
CA VAL A 317 20.41 -6.18 -18.62
C VAL A 317 20.57 -7.02 -17.35
N LYS A 318 21.71 -7.69 -17.20
CA LYS A 318 22.03 -8.47 -16.01
C LYS A 318 22.00 -7.60 -14.75
N ALA A 319 22.63 -6.42 -14.75
CA ALA A 319 22.67 -5.53 -13.61
C ALA A 319 21.27 -5.02 -13.17
N CYS A 320 20.31 -4.92 -14.10
CA CYS A 320 18.92 -4.64 -13.76
C CYS A 320 18.21 -5.88 -13.19
N LEU A 321 18.35 -7.02 -13.85
CA LEU A 321 17.73 -8.27 -13.41
C LEU A 321 18.31 -8.76 -12.07
N ASP A 322 19.51 -8.37 -11.73
CA ASP A 322 20.11 -8.62 -10.41
C ASP A 322 19.38 -7.88 -9.28
N LYS A 323 18.54 -6.88 -9.58
CA LYS A 323 17.66 -6.19 -8.64
C LYS A 323 16.25 -6.79 -8.57
N LEU A 324 15.96 -7.81 -9.37
CA LEU A 324 14.73 -8.58 -9.32
C LEU A 324 14.98 -9.84 -8.49
N ARG A 325 14.26 -10.01 -7.37
CA ARG A 325 14.49 -11.13 -6.45
C ARG A 325 13.19 -11.76 -5.99
N PHE A 326 13.22 -13.08 -5.88
CA PHE A 326 12.20 -13.93 -5.28
C PHE A 326 12.84 -14.55 -4.02
N THR A 327 12.54 -14.01 -2.86
CA THR A 327 13.18 -14.40 -1.60
C THR A 327 12.40 -13.98 -0.38
N CYS A 328 12.53 -14.71 0.73
CA CYS A 328 12.08 -14.31 2.06
C CYS A 328 13.27 -14.08 3.02
N ASP A 329 14.49 -14.03 2.52
CA ASP A 329 15.69 -13.74 3.32
C ASP A 329 15.83 -12.23 3.55
N TYR A 330 15.62 -11.78 4.81
CA TYR A 330 15.67 -10.37 5.21
C TYR A 330 17.04 -9.73 4.96
N VAL A 331 18.14 -10.49 5.12
CA VAL A 331 19.50 -10.00 4.91
C VAL A 331 19.75 -9.75 3.43
N ALA A 332 19.32 -10.68 2.58
CA ALA A 332 19.45 -10.54 1.13
C ALA A 332 18.61 -9.35 0.62
N ILE A 333 17.38 -9.18 1.14
CA ILE A 333 16.50 -8.05 0.81
C ILE A 333 17.18 -6.74 1.19
N ASP A 334 17.63 -6.62 2.42
CA ASP A 334 18.28 -5.42 2.92
C ASP A 334 19.59 -5.09 2.15
N GLN A 335 20.35 -6.08 1.75
CA GLN A 335 21.54 -5.88 0.92
C GLN A 335 21.21 -5.28 -0.45
N ILE A 336 20.16 -5.77 -1.11
CA ILE A 336 19.70 -5.24 -2.40
C ILE A 336 19.24 -3.79 -2.27
N LEU A 337 18.42 -3.52 -1.25
CA LEU A 337 17.91 -2.18 -0.98
C LEU A 337 19.05 -1.21 -0.63
N SER A 338 20.01 -1.61 0.21
CA SER A 338 21.13 -0.75 0.61
C SER A 338 22.07 -0.43 -0.53
N ASN A 339 22.34 -1.41 -1.42
CA ASN A 339 23.14 -1.19 -2.62
C ASN A 339 22.51 -0.17 -3.59
N HIS A 340 21.19 -0.01 -3.50
CA HIS A 340 20.43 0.94 -4.34
C HIS A 340 20.09 2.24 -3.62
N ALA A 341 20.19 2.31 -2.29
CA ALA A 341 19.65 3.41 -1.48
C ALA A 341 20.24 4.80 -1.81
N GLU A 342 21.49 4.89 -2.21
CA GLU A 342 22.10 6.17 -2.60
C GLU A 342 21.48 6.73 -3.87
N ASP A 343 21.24 5.87 -4.85
CA ASP A 343 20.60 6.25 -6.10
C ASP A 343 19.13 6.63 -5.86
N ALA A 344 18.43 5.90 -4.98
CA ALA A 344 17.07 6.18 -4.58
C ALA A 344 16.91 7.55 -3.91
N ARG A 345 17.86 7.97 -3.07
CA ARG A 345 17.85 9.31 -2.45
C ARG A 345 18.00 10.41 -3.50
N ARG A 346 18.85 10.23 -4.49
CA ARG A 346 19.00 11.19 -5.61
C ARG A 346 17.72 11.25 -6.44
N ASN A 347 17.09 10.10 -6.70
CA ASN A 347 15.85 10.02 -7.46
C ASN A 347 14.67 10.64 -6.70
N LEU A 348 14.59 10.46 -5.38
CA LEU A 348 13.58 11.10 -4.53
C LEU A 348 13.70 12.63 -4.60
N ALA A 349 14.91 13.15 -4.45
CA ALA A 349 15.17 14.58 -4.56
C ALA A 349 14.76 15.12 -5.96
N TYR A 350 14.98 14.34 -7.00
CA TYR A 350 14.58 14.68 -8.36
C TYR A 350 13.05 14.65 -8.52
N ALA A 351 12.38 13.61 -8.05
CA ALA A 351 10.92 13.49 -8.11
C ALA A 351 10.19 14.60 -7.34
N ILE A 352 10.73 14.98 -6.17
CA ILE A 352 10.17 16.06 -5.34
C ILE A 352 10.40 17.44 -5.96
N ASN A 353 11.53 17.63 -6.67
CA ASN A 353 11.91 18.90 -7.31
C ASN A 353 11.59 18.96 -8.79
N ALA A 354 11.16 17.84 -9.41
CA ALA A 354 10.68 17.88 -10.78
C ALA A 354 9.48 18.84 -10.84
N GLU A 355 9.66 19.95 -11.53
CA GLU A 355 8.51 20.71 -12.00
C GLU A 355 7.59 19.73 -12.75
N PRO A 356 6.26 19.90 -12.65
CA PRO A 356 5.33 19.09 -13.44
C PRO A 356 5.89 19.11 -14.87
N LEU A 357 6.10 17.93 -15.44
CA LEU A 357 6.64 17.74 -16.78
C LEU A 357 6.03 18.82 -17.66
N LYS A 358 6.84 19.79 -18.09
CA LYS A 358 6.44 20.67 -19.17
C LYS A 358 6.17 19.72 -20.33
N VAL A 359 4.90 19.43 -20.56
CA VAL A 359 4.45 18.71 -21.75
C VAL A 359 4.88 19.62 -22.89
N THR A 360 6.09 19.39 -23.38
CA THR A 360 6.54 20.01 -24.61
C THR A 360 5.64 19.40 -25.69
N THR A 361 4.67 20.18 -26.13
CA THR A 361 3.73 19.90 -27.23
C THR A 361 4.43 19.55 -28.55
N SER A 362 5.75 19.48 -28.58
CA SER A 362 6.56 19.17 -29.77
C SER A 362 6.62 17.67 -30.13
N ARG A 363 5.97 16.75 -29.38
CA ARG A 363 5.94 15.31 -29.71
C ARG A 363 4.60 14.76 -30.19
N ILE A 364 3.56 15.59 -30.31
CA ILE A 364 2.23 15.13 -30.78
C ILE A 364 2.12 15.10 -32.32
N ASN A 365 3.10 15.58 -33.05
CA ASN A 365 3.05 15.66 -34.52
C ASN A 365 3.87 14.58 -35.26
N ARG A 366 3.92 13.34 -34.75
CA ARG A 366 4.44 12.22 -35.54
C ARG A 366 3.65 10.93 -35.24
N TYR A 367 2.43 10.91 -35.75
CA TYR A 367 1.74 9.69 -36.18
C TYR A 367 0.91 10.04 -37.42
#